data_7c7a321a7f73f15dce63c1b379e48a5e
#
_entry.id   7c7a321a7f73f15dce63c1b379e48a5e
#
_cell.length_a   1.000
_cell.length_b   1.000
_cell.length_c   1.000
_cell.angle_alpha   90.00
_cell.angle_beta   90.00
_cell.angle_gamma   90.00
#
_symmetry.space_group_name_H-M   'P 1'
#
loop_
_entity.id
_entity.type
_entity.pdbx_description
1 polymer ?
#
loop_
_entity_poly.entity_id
_entity_poly.type
_entity_poly.pdbx_seq_one_letter_code
_entity_poly.pdbx_strand_id
1 'polypeptide(L)'
;MPLPLIPSIAVFRRKLAGFPIATFQAGETVLTAASTTGRLLMLRKGAVAVLKEGVEIATVTEPGAVFGELSVLLDQPHTADVRALETSQFYVADAATLLRVDPVALLYVATVLARRLDDANQALVELRRQLEAGQPRSVIEKKAEEMEGLLVASGANLAYARYPYDLFAPDAPNG
;
A
#
# COMPACT_ATOMS: atom_id res chain seq x y z
N MET A 1 13.75 -18.72 -20.16
CA MET A 1 13.40 -17.47 -19.47
C MET A 1 13.46 -17.73 -17.97
N PRO A 2 14.13 -16.89 -17.18
CA PRO A 2 14.02 -17.02 -15.72
C PRO A 2 12.56 -16.76 -15.32
N LEU A 3 12.03 -17.62 -14.47
CA LEU A 3 10.69 -17.43 -13.88
C LEU A 3 10.67 -16.08 -13.14
N PRO A 4 9.58 -15.31 -13.23
CA PRO A 4 9.47 -14.06 -12.49
C PRO A 4 9.65 -14.34 -10.99
N LEU A 5 10.49 -13.57 -10.33
CA LEU A 5 10.77 -13.70 -8.90
C LEU A 5 9.50 -13.51 -8.05
N ILE A 6 8.54 -12.77 -8.60
CA ILE A 6 7.30 -12.40 -7.93
C ILE A 6 6.22 -13.39 -8.34
N PRO A 7 5.63 -14.11 -7.38
CA PRO A 7 4.50 -14.99 -7.67
C PRO A 7 3.34 -14.18 -8.26
N SER A 8 2.61 -14.76 -9.20
CA SER A 8 1.42 -14.11 -9.74
C SER A 8 0.47 -13.75 -8.59
N ILE A 9 -0.16 -12.58 -8.66
CA ILE A 9 -1.15 -12.14 -7.66
C ILE A 9 -2.28 -13.14 -7.51
N ALA A 10 -2.60 -13.90 -8.55
CA ALA A 10 -3.61 -14.95 -8.51
C ALA A 10 -3.28 -16.06 -7.48
N VAL A 11 -2.00 -16.41 -7.32
CA VAL A 11 -1.55 -17.36 -6.29
C VAL A 11 -1.75 -16.75 -4.91
N PHE A 12 -1.39 -15.49 -4.74
CA PHE A 12 -1.54 -14.80 -3.46
C PHE A 12 -3.03 -14.58 -3.11
N ARG A 13 -3.86 -14.15 -4.06
CA ARG A 13 -5.31 -13.99 -3.86
C ARG A 13 -6.00 -15.28 -3.43
N ARG A 14 -5.62 -16.43 -4.01
CA ARG A 14 -6.15 -17.73 -3.56
C ARG A 14 -5.82 -18.03 -2.10
N LYS A 15 -4.62 -17.67 -1.65
CA LYS A 15 -4.26 -17.78 -0.24
C LYS A 15 -5.06 -16.83 0.66
N LEU A 16 -5.29 -15.59 0.20
CA LEU A 16 -6.05 -14.60 0.96
C LEU A 16 -7.49 -15.04 1.23
N ALA A 17 -8.09 -15.84 0.36
CA ALA A 17 -9.44 -16.35 0.56
C ALA A 17 -9.60 -17.18 1.86
N GLY A 18 -8.51 -17.70 2.42
CA GLY A 18 -8.49 -18.43 3.70
C GLY A 18 -8.32 -17.56 4.93
N PHE A 19 -8.10 -16.25 4.78
CA PHE A 19 -7.92 -15.36 5.94
C PHE A 19 -9.25 -14.79 6.45
N PRO A 20 -9.34 -14.52 7.77
CA PRO A 20 -10.47 -13.81 8.35
C PRO A 20 -10.70 -12.46 7.66
N ILE A 21 -11.96 -12.08 7.53
CA ILE A 21 -12.36 -10.78 6.98
C ILE A 21 -12.85 -9.90 8.13
N ALA A 22 -12.26 -8.72 8.26
CA ALA A 22 -12.79 -7.65 9.10
C ALA A 22 -13.55 -6.64 8.23
N THR A 23 -14.67 -6.16 8.74
CA THR A 23 -15.48 -5.13 8.09
C THR A 23 -15.54 -3.91 8.99
N PHE A 24 -15.26 -2.75 8.41
CA PHE A 24 -15.33 -1.44 9.08
C PHE A 24 -16.37 -0.57 8.36
N GLN A 25 -17.21 0.09 9.14
CA GLN A 25 -18.18 1.04 8.62
C GLN A 25 -17.52 2.40 8.34
N ALA A 26 -18.17 3.23 7.55
CA ALA A 26 -17.69 4.59 7.31
C ALA A 26 -17.43 5.34 8.63
N GLY A 27 -16.26 5.96 8.75
CA GLY A 27 -15.79 6.68 9.93
C GLY A 27 -15.08 5.82 10.98
N GLU A 28 -15.15 4.48 10.90
CA GLU A 28 -14.44 3.61 11.85
C GLU A 28 -12.93 3.60 11.59
N THR A 29 -12.17 3.54 12.68
CA THR A 29 -10.70 3.45 12.63
C THR A 29 -10.28 1.99 12.42
N VAL A 30 -9.53 1.77 11.35
CA VAL A 30 -8.96 0.47 10.97
C VAL A 30 -7.63 0.22 11.69
N LEU A 31 -6.76 1.24 11.72
CA LEU A 31 -5.50 1.27 12.47
C LEU A 31 -5.36 2.62 13.16
N THR A 32 -4.80 2.60 14.37
CA THR A 32 -4.54 3.81 15.15
C THR A 32 -3.04 4.09 15.22
N ALA A 33 -2.63 5.31 14.92
CA ALA A 33 -1.24 5.76 15.09
C ALA A 33 -0.76 5.54 16.52
N ALA A 34 0.54 5.32 16.69
CA ALA A 34 1.18 5.02 17.96
C ALA A 34 0.70 3.72 18.66
N SER A 35 -0.22 2.95 18.06
CA SER A 35 -0.58 1.62 18.53
C SER A 35 0.23 0.51 17.86
N THR A 36 0.28 -0.66 18.49
CA THR A 36 0.92 -1.86 17.92
C THR A 36 -0.09 -3.00 17.92
N THR A 37 -0.46 -3.50 16.74
CA THR A 37 -1.48 -4.55 16.62
C THR A 37 -0.90 -5.91 16.25
N GLY A 38 0.30 -5.96 15.68
CA GLY A 38 0.89 -7.19 15.11
C GLY A 38 0.13 -7.72 13.88
N ARG A 39 -0.83 -6.96 13.36
CA ARG A 39 -1.70 -7.39 12.27
C ARG A 39 -1.26 -6.79 10.94
N LEU A 40 -1.36 -7.61 9.91
CA LEU A 40 -1.32 -7.21 8.51
C LEU A 40 -2.75 -7.15 8.00
N LEU A 41 -3.14 -5.99 7.50
CA LEU A 41 -4.45 -5.75 6.90
C LEU A 41 -4.29 -5.54 5.41
N MET A 42 -5.12 -6.19 4.61
CA MET A 42 -5.07 -6.09 3.17
C MET A 42 -6.46 -5.71 2.66
N LEU A 43 -6.57 -4.56 2.00
CA LEU A 43 -7.84 -4.06 1.51
C LEU A 43 -8.42 -5.04 0.50
N ARG A 44 -9.63 -5.52 0.77
CA ARG A 44 -10.40 -6.36 -0.14
C ARG A 44 -11.32 -5.54 -1.03
N LYS A 45 -12.02 -4.59 -0.43
CA LYS A 45 -12.90 -3.63 -1.10
C LYS A 45 -13.21 -2.47 -0.16
N GLY A 46 -13.60 -1.34 -0.72
CA GLY A 46 -13.93 -0.13 0.01
C GLY A 46 -12.92 0.98 -0.23
N ALA A 47 -13.00 2.02 0.59
CA ALA A 47 -12.13 3.18 0.55
C ALA A 47 -11.71 3.58 1.96
N VAL A 48 -10.44 3.92 2.13
CA VAL A 48 -9.89 4.38 3.41
C VAL A 48 -9.07 5.64 3.24
N ALA A 49 -9.11 6.50 4.25
CA ALA A 49 -8.18 7.62 4.39
C ALA A 49 -7.02 7.20 5.29
N VAL A 50 -5.82 7.63 4.93
CA VAL A 50 -4.63 7.54 5.77
C VAL A 50 -4.35 8.92 6.32
N LEU A 51 -4.27 9.03 7.66
CA LEU A 51 -4.07 10.30 8.34
C LEU A 51 -2.76 10.25 9.13
N LYS A 52 -1.96 11.28 8.99
CA LYS A 52 -0.76 11.50 9.80
C LYS A 52 -0.88 12.80 10.56
N GLU A 53 -0.75 12.72 11.89
CA GLU A 53 -0.92 13.88 12.77
C GLU A 53 -2.27 14.62 12.56
N GLY A 54 -3.32 13.84 12.22
CA GLY A 54 -4.67 14.37 11.97
C GLY A 54 -4.90 14.93 10.57
N VAL A 55 -3.86 14.98 9.73
CA VAL A 55 -3.96 15.42 8.33
C VAL A 55 -4.14 14.21 7.43
N GLU A 56 -5.16 14.24 6.55
CA GLU A 56 -5.32 13.22 5.52
C GLU A 56 -4.22 13.37 4.47
N ILE A 57 -3.39 12.33 4.34
CA ILE A 57 -2.28 12.30 3.39
C ILE A 57 -2.55 11.41 2.19
N ALA A 58 -3.54 10.52 2.26
CA ALA A 58 -3.93 9.69 1.13
C ALA A 58 -5.33 9.13 1.28
N THR A 59 -5.99 8.91 0.15
CA THR A 59 -7.16 8.04 0.01
C THR A 59 -6.78 6.79 -0.77
N VAL A 60 -7.07 5.61 -0.22
CA VAL A 60 -6.72 4.30 -0.81
C VAL A 60 -7.99 3.52 -1.10
N THR A 61 -8.16 3.13 -2.37
CA THR A 61 -9.33 2.37 -2.87
C THR A 61 -8.94 1.05 -3.50
N GLU A 62 -7.66 0.80 -3.74
CA GLU A 62 -7.16 -0.33 -4.51
C GLU A 62 -7.21 -1.63 -3.70
N PRO A 63 -7.91 -2.66 -4.19
CA PRO A 63 -7.84 -3.99 -3.61
C PRO A 63 -6.40 -4.52 -3.62
N GLY A 64 -5.97 -5.05 -2.48
CA GLY A 64 -4.59 -5.52 -2.29
C GLY A 64 -3.67 -4.51 -1.61
N ALA A 65 -4.11 -3.29 -1.36
CA ALA A 65 -3.35 -2.34 -0.54
C ALA A 65 -3.09 -2.92 0.86
N VAL A 66 -1.85 -2.80 1.34
CA VAL A 66 -1.36 -3.39 2.58
C VAL A 66 -1.15 -2.32 3.63
N PHE A 67 -1.59 -2.61 4.86
CA PHE A 67 -1.45 -1.74 6.02
C PHE A 67 -0.92 -2.52 7.23
N GLY A 68 -0.12 -1.87 8.06
CA GLY A 68 0.44 -2.46 9.29
C GLY A 68 1.80 -3.14 9.09
N GLU A 69 2.27 -3.26 7.86
CA GLU A 69 3.52 -3.92 7.50
C GLU A 69 4.76 -3.23 8.11
N LEU A 70 4.78 -1.89 8.12
CA LEU A 70 5.91 -1.12 8.67
C LEU A 70 6.07 -1.37 10.17
N SER A 71 4.96 -1.41 10.91
CA SER A 71 4.96 -1.66 12.34
C SER A 71 5.63 -3.00 12.67
N VAL A 72 5.31 -4.03 11.91
CA VAL A 72 5.83 -5.39 12.14
C VAL A 72 7.26 -5.55 11.65
N LEU A 73 7.58 -5.03 10.47
CA LEU A 73 8.91 -5.18 9.88
C LEU A 73 9.99 -4.34 10.59
N LEU A 74 9.61 -3.19 11.13
CA LEU A 74 10.51 -2.26 11.79
C LEU A 74 10.42 -2.33 13.33
N ASP A 75 9.56 -3.21 13.86
CA ASP A 75 9.30 -3.35 15.30
C ASP A 75 8.99 -2.00 15.97
N GLN A 76 8.03 -1.28 15.42
CA GLN A 76 7.65 0.05 15.89
C GLN A 76 6.12 0.22 15.86
N PRO A 77 5.54 1.19 16.60
CA PRO A 77 4.13 1.52 16.51
C PRO A 77 3.72 1.98 15.11
N HIS A 78 2.43 1.87 14.79
CA HIS A 78 1.89 2.41 13.54
C HIS A 78 2.18 3.91 13.43
N THR A 79 2.57 4.35 12.25
CA THR A 79 2.99 5.74 12.00
C THR A 79 1.85 6.64 11.54
N ALA A 80 0.68 6.08 11.24
CA ALA A 80 -0.49 6.80 10.77
C ALA A 80 -1.79 6.12 11.23
N ASP A 81 -2.87 6.88 11.27
CA ASP A 81 -4.22 6.35 11.39
C ASP A 81 -4.71 5.90 10.01
N VAL A 82 -5.51 4.84 9.99
CA VAL A 82 -6.27 4.42 8.81
C VAL A 82 -7.75 4.42 9.18
N ARG A 83 -8.56 5.18 8.46
CA ARG A 83 -10.00 5.33 8.71
C ARG A 83 -10.81 4.93 7.50
N ALA A 84 -11.86 4.14 7.68
CA ALA A 84 -12.78 3.78 6.62
C ALA A 84 -13.58 5.01 6.16
N LEU A 85 -13.61 5.28 4.88
CA LEU A 85 -14.43 6.33 4.26
C LEU A 85 -15.82 5.81 3.88
N GLU A 86 -15.92 4.53 3.60
CA GLU A 86 -17.13 3.78 3.34
C GLU A 86 -17.03 2.39 3.96
N THR A 87 -18.06 1.57 3.84
CA THR A 87 -18.00 0.17 4.31
C THR A 87 -16.85 -0.56 3.61
N SER A 88 -15.79 -0.83 4.37
CA SER A 88 -14.53 -1.37 3.87
C SER A 88 -14.24 -2.73 4.47
N GLN A 89 -13.72 -3.65 3.67
CA GLN A 89 -13.38 -5.01 4.08
C GLN A 89 -11.89 -5.29 3.90
N PHE A 90 -11.31 -5.97 4.88
CA PHE A 90 -9.90 -6.34 4.89
C PHE A 90 -9.73 -7.82 5.15
N TYR A 91 -8.79 -8.45 4.45
CA TYR A 91 -8.20 -9.68 4.94
C TYR A 91 -7.26 -9.34 6.09
N VAL A 92 -7.35 -10.11 7.18
CA VAL A 92 -6.56 -9.88 8.40
C VAL A 92 -5.68 -11.09 8.67
N ALA A 93 -4.41 -10.86 8.88
CA ALA A 93 -3.45 -11.90 9.25
C ALA A 93 -2.61 -11.46 10.46
N ASP A 94 -2.14 -12.44 11.23
CA ASP A 94 -1.00 -12.25 12.13
C ASP A 94 0.24 -12.05 11.27
N ALA A 95 0.79 -10.84 11.31
CA ALA A 95 1.83 -10.44 10.39
C ALA A 95 3.15 -11.20 10.62
N ALA A 96 3.53 -11.39 11.89
CA ALA A 96 4.78 -12.07 12.22
C ALA A 96 4.74 -13.53 11.77
N THR A 97 3.64 -14.23 12.01
CA THR A 97 3.45 -15.61 11.56
C THR A 97 3.43 -15.69 10.04
N LEU A 98 2.59 -14.87 9.39
CA LEU A 98 2.45 -14.91 7.93
C LEU A 98 3.77 -14.64 7.21
N LEU A 99 4.47 -13.57 7.58
CA LEU A 99 5.71 -13.17 6.89
C LEU A 99 6.88 -14.12 7.15
N ARG A 100 6.87 -14.86 8.27
CA ARG A 100 7.92 -15.86 8.55
C ARG A 100 7.71 -17.17 7.82
N VAL A 101 6.47 -17.61 7.63
CA VAL A 101 6.17 -18.95 7.10
C VAL A 101 5.78 -18.95 5.63
N ASP A 102 5.36 -17.79 5.08
CA ASP A 102 4.90 -17.69 3.70
C ASP A 102 5.82 -16.80 2.86
N PRO A 103 6.74 -17.39 2.07
CA PRO A 103 7.61 -16.62 1.19
C PRO A 103 6.86 -15.78 0.14
N VAL A 104 5.66 -16.24 -0.28
CA VAL A 104 4.83 -15.51 -1.25
C VAL A 104 4.29 -14.23 -0.63
N ALA A 105 3.79 -14.30 0.61
CA ALA A 105 3.35 -13.14 1.35
C ALA A 105 4.49 -12.15 1.60
N LEU A 106 5.65 -12.66 2.00
CA LEU A 106 6.85 -11.84 2.21
C LEU A 106 7.28 -11.12 0.94
N LEU A 107 7.36 -11.83 -0.19
CA LEU A 107 7.69 -11.23 -1.48
C LEU A 107 6.65 -10.20 -1.94
N TYR A 108 5.36 -10.45 -1.68
CA TYR A 108 4.31 -9.48 -1.97
C TYR A 108 4.52 -8.18 -1.20
N VAL A 109 4.69 -8.26 0.12
CA VAL A 109 4.93 -7.08 0.97
C VAL A 109 6.22 -6.38 0.56
N ALA A 110 7.30 -7.12 0.32
CA ALA A 110 8.57 -6.56 -0.15
C ALA A 110 8.40 -5.80 -1.47
N THR A 111 7.61 -6.33 -2.40
CA THR A 111 7.32 -5.67 -3.68
C THR A 111 6.53 -4.39 -3.48
N VAL A 112 5.52 -4.40 -2.61
CA VAL A 112 4.75 -3.18 -2.27
C VAL A 112 5.69 -2.10 -1.71
N LEU A 113 6.56 -2.46 -0.78
CA LEU A 113 7.51 -1.52 -0.17
C LEU A 113 8.55 -1.01 -1.17
N ALA A 114 9.09 -1.89 -2.03
CA ALA A 114 10.02 -1.50 -3.08
C ALA A 114 9.41 -0.47 -4.06
N ARG A 115 8.14 -0.65 -4.42
CA ARG A 115 7.41 0.30 -5.25
C ARG A 115 7.21 1.63 -4.56
N ARG A 116 6.77 1.62 -3.30
CA ARG A 116 6.64 2.85 -2.50
C ARG A 116 7.95 3.62 -2.42
N LEU A 117 9.08 2.91 -2.28
CA LEU A 117 10.40 3.53 -2.28
C LEU A 117 10.76 4.13 -3.65
N ASP A 118 10.49 3.42 -4.74
CA ASP A 118 10.75 3.91 -6.11
C ASP A 118 9.92 5.17 -6.41
N ASP A 119 8.63 5.14 -6.07
CA ASP A 119 7.73 6.28 -6.23
C ASP A 119 8.21 7.48 -5.41
N ALA A 120 8.66 7.25 -4.15
CA ALA A 120 9.26 8.27 -3.31
C ALA A 120 10.49 8.92 -3.97
N ASN A 121 11.39 8.10 -4.48
CA ASN A 121 12.59 8.58 -5.14
C ASN A 121 12.28 9.39 -6.40
N GLN A 122 11.33 8.93 -7.21
CA GLN A 122 10.90 9.67 -8.41
C GLN A 122 10.28 11.02 -8.05
N ALA A 123 9.45 11.03 -7.02
CA ALA A 123 8.82 12.22 -6.51
C ALA A 123 9.85 13.24 -5.97
N LEU A 124 10.87 12.78 -5.24
CA LEU A 124 11.98 13.63 -4.80
C LEU A 124 12.77 14.24 -5.98
N VAL A 125 13.04 13.45 -7.02
CA VAL A 125 13.70 13.95 -8.23
C VAL A 125 12.87 15.03 -8.91
N GLU A 126 11.56 14.83 -9.03
CA GLU A 126 10.66 15.80 -9.64
C GLU A 126 10.57 17.08 -8.80
N LEU A 127 10.48 16.97 -7.49
CA LEU A 127 10.49 18.11 -6.58
C LEU A 127 11.78 18.93 -6.73
N ARG A 128 12.93 18.26 -6.78
CA ARG A 128 14.21 18.91 -6.98
C ARG A 128 14.29 19.66 -8.30
N ARG A 129 13.81 19.06 -9.39
CA ARG A 129 13.74 19.72 -10.72
C ARG A 129 12.88 20.98 -10.69
N GLN A 130 11.76 20.96 -9.97
CA GLN A 130 10.87 22.12 -9.87
C GLN A 130 11.50 23.24 -9.04
N LEU A 131 12.22 22.89 -7.97
CA LEU A 131 13.00 23.85 -7.17
C LEU A 131 14.11 24.51 -8.03
N GLU A 132 14.86 23.72 -8.78
CA GLU A 132 15.94 24.22 -9.66
C GLU A 132 15.39 25.07 -10.82
N ALA A 133 14.18 24.78 -11.29
CA ALA A 133 13.48 25.56 -12.31
C ALA A 133 12.86 26.88 -11.80
N GLY A 134 12.99 27.18 -10.50
CA GLY A 134 12.44 28.40 -9.89
C GLY A 134 10.92 28.47 -9.87
N GLN A 135 10.25 27.32 -9.83
CA GLN A 135 8.79 27.25 -9.76
C GLN A 135 8.26 27.95 -8.49
N PRO A 136 7.06 28.57 -8.55
CA PRO A 136 6.44 29.19 -7.39
C PRO A 136 6.28 28.18 -6.22
N ARG A 137 6.47 28.67 -4.99
CA ARG A 137 6.39 27.85 -3.78
C ARG A 137 5.06 27.07 -3.68
N SER A 138 3.94 27.67 -4.11
CA SER A 138 2.62 27.03 -4.14
C SER A 138 2.54 25.78 -5.03
N VAL A 139 3.28 25.77 -6.14
CA VAL A 139 3.34 24.59 -7.03
C VAL A 139 4.15 23.48 -6.37
N ILE A 140 5.22 23.85 -5.67
CA ILE A 140 6.08 22.90 -4.94
C ILE A 140 5.33 22.28 -3.76
N GLU A 141 4.59 23.10 -2.99
CA GLU A 141 3.78 22.63 -1.87
C GLU A 141 2.70 21.65 -2.33
N LYS A 142 1.94 22.00 -3.37
CA LYS A 142 0.93 21.11 -3.96
C LYS A 142 1.54 19.78 -4.43
N LYS A 143 2.73 19.82 -5.01
CA LYS A 143 3.41 18.60 -5.48
C LYS A 143 3.92 17.75 -4.32
N ALA A 144 4.37 18.37 -3.25
CA ALA A 144 4.77 17.67 -2.02
C ALA A 144 3.58 16.94 -1.37
N GLU A 145 2.40 17.56 -1.33
CA GLU A 145 1.16 16.93 -0.86
C GLU A 145 0.75 15.73 -1.75
N GLU A 146 0.83 15.88 -3.09
CA GLU A 146 0.59 14.78 -4.01
C GLU A 146 1.57 13.62 -3.79
N MET A 147 2.82 13.93 -3.44
CA MET A 147 3.85 12.93 -3.15
C MET A 147 3.59 12.17 -1.85
N GLU A 148 3.20 12.85 -0.78
CA GLU A 148 2.85 12.18 0.48
C GLU A 148 1.69 11.20 0.26
N GLY A 149 0.69 11.60 -0.52
CA GLY A 149 -0.40 10.72 -0.93
C GLY A 149 0.08 9.48 -1.69
N LEU A 150 1.00 9.65 -2.63
CA LEU A 150 1.57 8.55 -3.42
C LEU A 150 2.38 7.56 -2.56
N LEU A 151 3.17 8.04 -1.61
CA LEU A 151 3.99 7.22 -0.71
C LEU A 151 3.15 6.26 0.14
N VAL A 152 1.94 6.66 0.47
CA VAL A 152 1.03 5.88 1.30
C VAL A 152 0.10 5.01 0.45
N ALA A 153 -0.39 5.55 -0.69
CA ALA A 153 -1.34 4.89 -1.57
C ALA A 153 -0.69 3.86 -2.52
N SER A 154 0.59 3.99 -2.83
CA SER A 154 1.27 3.27 -3.91
C SER A 154 1.44 1.75 -3.71
N GLY A 155 0.57 1.13 -2.94
CA GLY A 155 0.53 -0.33 -2.88
C GLY A 155 0.00 -0.99 -4.15
N ALA A 156 -0.85 -0.34 -4.94
CA ALA A 156 -1.59 -1.03 -5.98
C ALA A 156 -1.72 -0.32 -7.34
N ASN A 157 -1.77 0.99 -7.42
CA ASN A 157 -2.29 1.64 -8.64
C ASN A 157 -1.21 2.17 -9.62
N LEU A 158 -0.05 2.58 -9.16
CA LEU A 158 1.02 3.09 -10.04
C LEU A 158 1.80 2.00 -10.78
N ALA A 159 1.57 0.75 -10.41
CA ALA A 159 2.21 -0.41 -11.01
C ALA A 159 1.83 -0.65 -12.47
N TYR A 160 0.61 -0.27 -12.87
CA TYR A 160 0.07 -0.57 -14.20
C TYR A 160 0.71 0.22 -15.33
N ALA A 161 1.22 1.41 -15.06
CA ALA A 161 1.65 2.32 -16.12
C ALA A 161 3.14 2.25 -16.48
N ARG A 162 4.00 1.63 -15.67
CA ARG A 162 5.45 1.79 -15.81
C ARG A 162 6.30 0.53 -15.93
N TYR A 163 5.76 -0.64 -15.64
CA TYR A 163 6.53 -1.89 -15.75
C TYR A 163 5.96 -2.79 -16.84
N PRO A 164 6.82 -3.34 -17.71
CA PRO A 164 6.39 -4.24 -18.79
C PRO A 164 5.86 -5.60 -18.30
N TYR A 165 5.81 -5.80 -16.99
CA TYR A 165 5.27 -6.99 -16.36
C TYR A 165 4.05 -6.61 -15.54
N ASP A 166 2.89 -6.83 -16.13
CA ASP A 166 1.60 -6.60 -15.50
C ASP A 166 1.34 -7.65 -14.41
N LEU A 167 1.78 -7.35 -13.19
CA LEU A 167 1.56 -8.21 -12.02
C LEU A 167 0.08 -8.34 -11.64
N PHE A 168 -0.78 -7.53 -12.23
CA PHE A 168 -2.20 -7.42 -11.92
C PHE A 168 -3.10 -7.62 -13.14
N ALA A 169 -2.54 -7.88 -14.32
CA ALA A 169 -3.36 -8.23 -15.46
C ALA A 169 -4.16 -9.51 -15.14
N PRO A 170 -5.47 -9.51 -15.40
CA PRO A 170 -6.20 -10.76 -15.41
C PRO A 170 -5.55 -11.66 -16.46
N ASP A 171 -5.32 -12.94 -16.10
CA ASP A 171 -4.81 -13.94 -17.03
C ASP A 171 -5.56 -13.79 -18.35
N ALA A 172 -4.84 -13.43 -19.42
CA ALA A 172 -5.42 -13.42 -20.74
C ALA A 172 -5.95 -14.83 -21.01
N PRO A 173 -7.17 -15.01 -21.49
CA PRO A 173 -7.68 -16.33 -21.81
C PRO A 173 -6.73 -16.95 -22.84
N ASN A 174 -6.13 -18.08 -22.46
CA ASN A 174 -5.35 -18.89 -23.39
C ASN A 174 -6.24 -19.23 -24.59
N GLY A 175 -5.96 -18.61 -25.73
CA GLY A 175 -6.47 -19.01 -27.03
C GLY A 175 -5.67 -20.18 -27.58
#